data_ef6264fee21c5b655cd19536f28d294b
#
_entry.id   ef6264fee21c5b655cd19536f28d294b
#
_cell.length_a   1.000
_cell.length_b   1.000
_cell.length_c   1.000
_cell.angle_alpha   90.00
_cell.angle_beta   90.00
_cell.angle_gamma   90.00
#
_symmetry.space_group_name_H-M   'P 1'
#
loop_
_entity.id
_entity.type
_entity.pdbx_description
1 polymer ?
#
loop_
_entity_poly.entity_id
_entity_poly.type
_entity_poly.pdbx_seq_one_letter_code
_entity_poly.pdbx_strand_id
1 'polypeptide(L)'
;MLVACSRCGGIHERGACKIQDGYSERRIKKRGEVERFRSSALWQRKRKKILDRDKHLCRVCLDGKYVTKAITNQRLEVHHIVPIVENEKLKLADDNLISTCAFCHVLAEKGNVPRDYLFGLVKTPPSGSLR
;
A
#
# COMPACT_ATOMS: atom_id res chain seq x y z
N MET A 1 31.43 -18.31 13.75
CA MET A 1 30.54 -18.88 12.73
C MET A 1 29.80 -17.76 12.03
N LEU A 2 30.02 -17.64 10.73
CA LEU A 2 29.34 -16.63 9.93
C LEU A 2 27.87 -16.96 9.76
N VAL A 3 27.00 -15.97 9.92
CA VAL A 3 25.55 -16.13 9.76
C VAL A 3 25.00 -15.07 8.82
N ALA A 4 23.98 -15.42 8.07
CA ALA A 4 23.24 -14.44 7.29
C ALA A 4 22.45 -13.54 8.24
N CYS A 5 22.59 -12.25 8.08
CA CYS A 5 21.98 -11.25 8.96
C CYS A 5 20.69 -10.68 8.34
N SER A 6 19.59 -10.90 9.02
CA SER A 6 18.29 -10.35 8.62
C SER A 6 18.22 -8.81 8.74
N ARG A 7 19.12 -8.20 9.52
CA ARG A 7 19.15 -6.73 9.71
C ARG A 7 19.82 -5.99 8.57
N CYS A 8 21.00 -6.47 8.14
CA CYS A 8 21.80 -5.79 7.11
C CYS A 8 21.78 -6.50 5.76
N GLY A 9 21.25 -7.72 5.69
CA GLY A 9 21.27 -8.55 4.48
C GLY A 9 22.64 -9.14 4.13
N GLY A 10 23.68 -8.87 4.94
CA GLY A 10 25.04 -9.38 4.74
C GLY A 10 25.35 -10.62 5.57
N ILE A 11 26.55 -11.11 5.43
CA ILE A 11 27.07 -12.25 6.19
C ILE A 11 28.19 -11.75 7.12
N HIS A 12 28.10 -12.04 8.39
CA HIS A 12 29.09 -11.69 9.40
C HIS A 12 28.98 -12.61 10.62
N GLU A 13 29.91 -12.50 11.56
CA GLU A 13 29.83 -13.21 12.81
C GLU A 13 28.56 -12.82 13.58
N ARG A 14 28.00 -13.78 14.30
CA ARG A 14 26.81 -13.53 15.13
C ARG A 14 27.11 -12.41 16.15
N GLY A 15 26.32 -11.37 16.14
CA GLY A 15 26.48 -10.21 17.03
C GLY A 15 27.39 -9.10 16.48
N ALA A 16 28.04 -9.31 15.33
CA ALA A 16 28.94 -8.32 14.72
C ALA A 16 28.28 -7.41 13.68
N CYS A 17 26.95 -7.29 13.70
CA CYS A 17 26.23 -6.44 12.76
C CYS A 17 26.57 -4.96 12.98
N LYS A 18 27.01 -4.30 11.92
CA LYS A 18 27.36 -2.88 11.95
C LYS A 18 26.17 -1.94 11.95
N ILE A 19 24.96 -2.45 11.72
CA ILE A 19 23.74 -1.63 11.81
C ILE A 19 23.44 -1.38 13.28
N GLN A 20 23.57 -0.12 13.67
CA GLN A 20 23.31 0.31 15.04
C GLN A 20 21.84 0.16 15.41
N ASP A 21 21.58 -0.22 16.65
CA ASP A 21 20.25 -0.51 17.16
C ASP A 21 19.24 0.65 17.00
N GLY A 22 19.70 1.88 17.02
CA GLY A 22 18.85 3.06 16.82
C GLY A 22 18.13 3.13 15.47
N TYR A 23 18.64 2.48 14.44
CA TYR A 23 17.97 2.40 13.14
C TYR A 23 16.82 1.38 13.18
N SER A 24 17.05 0.23 13.83
CA SER A 24 16.02 -0.79 14.01
C SER A 24 14.87 -0.29 14.88
N GLU A 25 15.17 0.44 15.96
CA GLU A 25 14.16 0.99 16.86
C GLU A 25 13.24 2.01 16.18
N ARG A 26 13.80 2.91 15.37
CA ARG A 26 13.00 3.87 14.60
C ARG A 26 12.09 3.18 13.60
N ARG A 27 12.58 2.13 12.96
CA ARG A 27 11.79 1.34 12.01
C ARG A 27 10.64 0.60 12.68
N ILE A 28 10.91 -0.01 13.83
CA ILE A 28 9.90 -0.71 14.63
C ILE A 28 8.85 0.27 15.15
N LYS A 29 9.28 1.42 15.66
CA LYS A 29 8.39 2.47 16.14
C LYS A 29 7.47 2.98 15.03
N LYS A 30 8.02 3.27 13.86
CA LYS A 30 7.26 3.77 12.71
C LYS A 30 6.26 2.72 12.20
N ARG A 31 6.65 1.45 12.19
CA ARG A 31 5.76 0.34 11.85
C ARG A 31 4.59 0.22 12.83
N GLY A 32 4.84 0.35 14.13
CA GLY A 32 3.80 0.35 15.15
C GLY A 32 2.82 1.53 15.00
N GLU A 33 3.31 2.70 14.64
CA GLU A 33 2.49 3.87 14.36
C GLU A 33 1.58 3.65 13.14
N VAL A 34 2.07 3.05 12.08
CA VAL A 34 1.28 2.70 10.89
C VAL A 34 0.20 1.68 11.23
N GLU A 35 0.53 0.65 12.00
CA GLU A 35 -0.45 -0.36 12.43
C GLU A 35 -1.54 0.25 13.31
N ARG A 36 -1.19 1.11 14.25
CA ARG A 36 -2.16 1.83 15.08
C ARG A 36 -3.07 2.71 14.24
N PHE A 37 -2.51 3.40 13.25
CA PHE A 37 -3.31 4.21 12.33
C PHE A 37 -4.32 3.34 11.56
N ARG A 38 -3.89 2.21 11.02
CA ARG A 38 -4.76 1.28 10.28
C ARG A 38 -5.88 0.69 11.15
N SER A 39 -5.66 0.60 12.45
CA SER A 39 -6.67 0.14 13.40
C SER A 39 -7.59 1.24 13.89
N SER A 40 -7.31 2.51 13.56
CA SER A 40 -8.08 3.64 14.06
C SER A 40 -9.47 3.74 13.40
N ALA A 41 -10.43 4.28 14.15
CA ALA A 41 -11.77 4.56 13.62
C ALA A 41 -11.73 5.56 12.46
N LEU A 42 -10.80 6.52 12.52
CA LEU A 42 -10.60 7.52 11.46
C LEU A 42 -10.21 6.86 10.14
N TRP A 43 -9.27 5.92 10.18
CA TRP A 43 -8.87 5.16 9.00
C TRP A 43 -10.00 4.27 8.48
N GLN A 44 -10.70 3.57 9.36
CA GLN A 44 -11.80 2.69 8.95
C GLN A 44 -12.91 3.46 8.23
N ARG A 45 -13.25 4.66 8.71
CA ARG A 45 -14.22 5.53 8.03
C ARG A 45 -13.72 6.01 6.67
N LYS A 46 -12.45 6.40 6.58
CA LYS A 46 -11.83 6.82 5.30
C LYS A 46 -11.79 5.66 4.32
N ARG A 47 -11.40 4.49 4.77
CA ARG A 47 -11.36 3.26 3.98
C ARG A 47 -12.74 2.96 3.36
N LYS A 48 -13.79 3.02 4.16
CA LYS A 48 -15.16 2.81 3.69
C LYS A 48 -15.55 3.84 2.63
N LYS A 49 -15.24 5.10 2.87
CA LYS A 49 -15.50 6.20 1.92
C LYS A 49 -14.83 5.96 0.56
N ILE A 50 -13.57 5.54 0.57
CA ILE A 50 -12.83 5.25 -0.67
C ILE A 50 -13.41 4.04 -1.40
N LEU A 51 -13.74 2.96 -0.68
CA LEU A 51 -14.38 1.79 -1.28
C LEU A 51 -15.72 2.17 -1.93
N ASP A 52 -16.53 3.00 -1.27
CA ASP A 52 -17.80 3.49 -1.82
C ASP A 52 -17.58 4.35 -3.07
N ARG A 53 -16.57 5.23 -3.05
CA ARG A 53 -16.18 6.04 -4.22
C ARG A 53 -15.83 5.16 -5.41
N ASP A 54 -15.09 4.09 -5.17
CA ASP A 54 -14.58 3.17 -6.19
C ASP A 54 -15.59 2.04 -6.52
N LYS A 55 -16.82 2.15 -6.03
CA LYS A 55 -17.91 1.20 -6.28
C LYS A 55 -17.62 -0.23 -5.82
N HIS A 56 -16.76 -0.37 -4.80
CA HIS A 56 -16.30 -1.66 -4.28
C HIS A 56 -15.68 -2.55 -5.38
N LEU A 57 -14.94 -1.96 -6.29
CA LEU A 57 -14.24 -2.65 -7.36
C LEU A 57 -12.74 -2.32 -7.34
N CYS A 58 -11.92 -3.29 -7.73
CA CYS A 58 -10.50 -3.03 -7.96
C CYS A 58 -10.35 -2.14 -9.19
N ARG A 59 -9.83 -0.92 -8.98
CA ARG A 59 -9.69 0.07 -10.06
C ARG A 59 -8.69 -0.36 -11.13
N VAL A 60 -7.66 -1.10 -10.75
CA VAL A 60 -6.64 -1.60 -11.69
C VAL A 60 -7.22 -2.70 -12.59
N CYS A 61 -7.99 -3.64 -12.01
CA CYS A 61 -8.69 -4.66 -12.79
C CYS A 61 -9.73 -4.05 -13.71
N LEU A 62 -10.48 -3.05 -13.23
CA LEU A 62 -11.53 -2.40 -13.99
C LEU A 62 -10.97 -1.69 -15.23
N ASP A 63 -9.82 -1.03 -15.09
CA ASP A 63 -9.16 -0.35 -16.20
C ASP A 63 -8.55 -1.33 -17.22
N GLY A 64 -8.03 -2.46 -16.74
CA GLY A 64 -7.56 -3.56 -17.58
C GLY A 64 -6.21 -3.36 -18.27
N LYS A 65 -5.50 -2.27 -18.03
CA LYS A 65 -4.22 -1.99 -18.69
C LYS A 65 -3.08 -2.89 -18.20
N TYR A 66 -2.97 -3.09 -16.88
CA TYR A 66 -1.88 -3.86 -16.28
C TYR A 66 -2.28 -5.27 -15.87
N VAL A 67 -3.56 -5.51 -15.70
CA VAL A 67 -4.12 -6.77 -15.24
C VAL A 67 -5.32 -7.14 -16.10
N THR A 68 -5.30 -8.33 -16.69
CA THR A 68 -6.33 -8.81 -17.61
C THR A 68 -7.26 -9.86 -16.99
N LYS A 69 -7.15 -10.11 -15.70
CA LYS A 69 -8.04 -11.04 -15.00
C LYS A 69 -9.43 -10.44 -14.77
N ALA A 70 -10.37 -11.29 -14.37
CA ALA A 70 -11.73 -10.85 -14.05
C ALA A 70 -11.74 -9.79 -12.94
N ILE A 71 -12.62 -8.79 -13.08
CA ILE A 71 -12.83 -7.76 -12.07
C ILE A 71 -13.39 -8.43 -10.82
N THR A 72 -12.84 -8.10 -9.66
CA THR A 72 -13.27 -8.65 -8.39
C THR A 72 -13.73 -7.56 -7.43
N ASN A 73 -14.72 -7.90 -6.60
CA ASN A 73 -15.13 -7.13 -5.44
C ASN A 73 -14.74 -7.81 -4.13
N GLN A 74 -13.96 -8.89 -4.21
CA GLN A 74 -13.52 -9.65 -3.05
C GLN A 74 -12.10 -9.27 -2.65
N ARG A 75 -11.82 -9.31 -1.35
CA ARG A 75 -10.50 -9.00 -0.79
C ARG A 75 -9.98 -7.65 -1.25
N LEU A 76 -10.85 -6.65 -1.24
CA LEU A 76 -10.45 -5.31 -1.58
C LEU A 76 -9.68 -4.65 -0.44
N GLU A 77 -8.64 -3.93 -0.81
CA GLU A 77 -7.82 -3.15 0.10
C GLU A 77 -7.74 -1.72 -0.43
N VAL A 78 -7.58 -0.76 0.46
CA VAL A 78 -7.32 0.62 0.07
C VAL A 78 -5.82 0.84 0.13
N HIS A 79 -5.22 1.08 -1.04
CA HIS A 79 -3.80 1.27 -1.21
C HIS A 79 -3.42 2.74 -1.09
N HIS A 80 -2.37 3.03 -0.32
CA HIS A 80 -1.73 4.33 -0.29
C HIS A 80 -0.76 4.41 -1.48
N ILE A 81 -1.05 5.26 -2.46
CA ILE A 81 -0.19 5.42 -3.65
C ILE A 81 1.19 5.91 -3.24
N VAL A 82 1.25 6.95 -2.41
CA VAL A 82 2.46 7.33 -1.69
C VAL A 82 2.35 6.69 -0.30
N PRO A 83 3.25 5.78 0.06
CA PRO A 83 3.19 5.11 1.37
C PRO A 83 3.22 6.09 2.54
N ILE A 84 2.57 5.73 3.64
CA ILE A 84 2.53 6.53 4.87
C ILE A 84 3.94 6.88 5.34
N VAL A 85 4.87 5.92 5.25
CA VAL A 85 6.27 6.11 5.68
C VAL A 85 7.02 7.15 4.85
N GLU A 86 6.60 7.39 3.61
CA GLU A 86 7.21 8.42 2.76
C GLU A 86 6.61 9.80 3.03
N ASN A 87 5.30 9.89 3.26
CA ASN A 87 4.62 11.15 3.52
C ASN A 87 3.35 10.93 4.34
N GLU A 88 3.44 11.15 5.64
CA GLU A 88 2.30 11.02 6.58
C GLU A 88 1.16 12.00 6.29
N LYS A 89 1.45 13.14 5.70
CA LYS A 89 0.44 14.16 5.38
C LYS A 89 -0.59 13.67 4.38
N LEU A 90 -0.24 12.66 3.58
CA LEU A 90 -1.11 12.11 2.54
C LEU A 90 -1.91 10.88 3.00
N LYS A 91 -1.75 10.43 4.25
CA LYS A 91 -2.37 9.18 4.72
C LYS A 91 -3.91 9.17 4.70
N LEU A 92 -4.53 10.35 4.74
CA LEU A 92 -5.99 10.52 4.67
C LEU A 92 -6.43 11.34 3.45
N ALA A 93 -5.51 11.63 2.53
CA ALA A 93 -5.84 12.37 1.32
C ALA A 93 -6.57 11.44 0.33
N ASP A 94 -7.77 11.81 -0.06
CA ASP A 94 -8.59 11.01 -0.99
C ASP A 94 -7.87 10.73 -2.30
N ASP A 95 -7.08 11.70 -2.79
CA ASP A 95 -6.30 11.57 -4.03
C ASP A 95 -5.16 10.58 -3.94
N ASN A 96 -4.73 10.23 -2.74
CA ASN A 96 -3.64 9.28 -2.50
C ASN A 96 -4.14 7.86 -2.20
N LEU A 97 -5.43 7.63 -2.24
CA LEU A 97 -6.06 6.37 -1.85
C LEU A 97 -6.84 5.79 -3.01
N ILE A 98 -6.66 4.50 -3.25
CA ILE A 98 -7.30 3.79 -4.34
C ILE A 98 -7.66 2.37 -3.92
N SER A 99 -8.84 1.89 -4.32
CA SER A 99 -9.27 0.52 -4.05
C SER A 99 -8.61 -0.45 -5.01
N THR A 100 -7.98 -1.49 -4.48
CA THR A 100 -7.32 -2.55 -5.24
C THR A 100 -7.65 -3.90 -4.64
N CYS A 101 -7.65 -4.95 -5.46
CA CYS A 101 -7.68 -6.31 -4.91
C CYS A 101 -6.29 -6.67 -4.36
N ALA A 102 -6.22 -7.74 -3.56
CA ALA A 102 -4.97 -8.16 -2.93
C ALA A 102 -3.84 -8.38 -3.97
N PHE A 103 -4.16 -8.96 -5.12
CA PHE A 103 -3.20 -9.19 -6.21
C PHE A 103 -2.64 -7.86 -6.75
N CYS A 104 -3.52 -6.92 -7.10
CA CYS A 104 -3.10 -5.62 -7.64
C CYS A 104 -2.38 -4.77 -6.59
N HIS A 105 -2.76 -4.90 -5.31
CA HIS A 105 -2.08 -4.21 -4.21
C HIS A 105 -0.60 -4.61 -4.15
N VAL A 106 -0.32 -5.91 -4.25
CA VAL A 106 1.06 -6.41 -4.28
C VAL A 106 1.82 -5.87 -5.49
N LEU A 107 1.21 -5.88 -6.67
CA LEU A 107 1.82 -5.32 -7.88
C LEU A 107 2.15 -3.83 -7.73
N ALA A 108 1.25 -3.07 -7.15
CA ALA A 108 1.45 -1.63 -6.90
C ALA A 108 2.59 -1.38 -5.91
N GLU A 109 2.65 -2.16 -4.83
CA GLU A 109 3.72 -2.05 -3.83
C GLU A 109 5.09 -2.38 -4.41
N LYS A 110 5.17 -3.33 -5.33
CA LYS A 110 6.41 -3.71 -6.01
C LYS A 110 6.82 -2.73 -7.11
N GLY A 111 6.00 -1.72 -7.42
CA GLY A 111 6.27 -0.77 -8.49
C GLY A 111 5.93 -1.27 -9.89
N ASN A 112 5.29 -2.44 -10.01
CA ASN A 112 4.87 -2.99 -11.31
C ASN A 112 3.67 -2.25 -11.91
N VAL A 113 2.94 -1.49 -11.08
CA VAL A 113 1.90 -0.55 -11.51
C VAL A 113 2.39 0.85 -11.14
N PRO A 114 2.68 1.73 -12.10
CA PRO A 114 3.25 3.04 -11.81
C PRO A 114 2.34 3.93 -10.97
N ARG A 115 2.94 4.73 -10.09
CA ARG A 115 2.20 5.69 -9.25
C ARG A 115 1.42 6.70 -10.09
N ASP A 116 2.01 7.23 -11.16
CA ASP A 116 1.36 8.20 -12.05
C ASP A 116 0.10 7.63 -12.68
N TYR A 117 0.13 6.37 -13.05
CA TYR A 117 -1.03 5.67 -13.55
C TYR A 117 -2.14 5.58 -12.50
N LEU A 118 -1.78 5.22 -11.27
CA LEU A 118 -2.73 5.14 -10.15
C LEU A 118 -3.35 6.51 -9.84
N PHE A 119 -2.55 7.57 -9.83
CA PHE A 119 -3.06 8.93 -9.65
C PHE A 119 -4.03 9.32 -10.76
N GLY A 120 -3.76 8.91 -11.98
CA GLY A 120 -4.66 9.12 -13.11
C GLY A 120 -6.01 8.42 -12.94
N LEU A 121 -6.01 7.19 -12.43
CA LEU A 121 -7.23 6.45 -12.13
C LEU A 121 -8.07 7.13 -11.05
N VAL A 122 -7.43 7.66 -10.01
CA VAL A 122 -8.13 8.37 -8.93
C VAL A 122 -8.85 9.61 -9.44
N LYS A 123 -8.23 10.34 -10.37
CA LYS A 123 -8.81 11.56 -10.96
C LYS A 123 -10.01 11.25 -11.86
N THR A 124 -10.07 10.04 -12.40
CA THR A 124 -11.16 9.62 -13.28
C THR A 124 -12.09 8.74 -12.46
N PRO A 125 -13.30 9.19 -12.08
CA PRO A 125 -14.21 8.33 -11.31
C PRO A 125 -14.52 7.06 -12.09
N PRO A 126 -14.76 5.93 -11.39
CA PRO A 126 -15.19 4.73 -12.09
C PRO A 126 -16.48 5.09 -12.82
N SER A 127 -16.40 5.13 -14.13
CA SER A 127 -17.57 5.45 -14.93
C SER A 127 -18.64 4.40 -14.61
N GLY A 128 -19.86 4.85 -14.36
CA GLY A 128 -21.02 3.99 -14.21
C GLY A 128 -21.31 3.16 -15.46
N SER A 129 -20.37 3.12 -16.37
CA SER A 129 -20.39 2.35 -17.60
C SER A 129 -19.74 1.00 -17.43
N LEU A 130 -20.05 0.28 -16.36
CA LEU A 130 -20.05 -1.16 -16.43
C LEU A 130 -21.17 -1.55 -17.38
N ARG A 131 -20.89 -1.33 -18.59
CA ARG A 131 -21.79 -1.73 -19.67
C ARG A 131 -21.59 -3.17 -20.00
#